data_ac5c4db6f8aa9771136bd1c7a3697851
#
_entry.id   ac5c4db6f8aa9771136bd1c7a3697851
#
_cell.length_a   1.000
_cell.length_b   1.000
_cell.length_c   1.000
_cell.angle_alpha   90.00
_cell.angle_beta   90.00
_cell.angle_gamma   90.00
#
_symmetry.space_group_name_H-M   'P 1'
#
loop_
_entity.id
_entity.type
_entity.pdbx_description
1 polymer ?
#
loop_
_entity_poly.entity_id
_entity_poly.type
_entity_poly.pdbx_seq_one_letter_code
_entity_poly.pdbx_strand_id
1 'polypeptide(L)'
;MKHLLRGFFIAVLYICCNFQLVLAQPMQTLPVDKNVRIGKLDNGLTYYIRHNALPEKRVEFHIAQKVGSILEEPQQRGLAHFLEHMAFNGTKNFPGDETGLGIVPWCETKGIKFGTNLNAYTSIDKTVYRISNVPTDNVSVVDSCLLILHDWSSAINLADKEIDKERGVIREEWRSRNSGMQRIMTNALPVMYPDSKYADCMPIGSLDVINNFPYQDIRDYYAKWYRPDLQGIMIVGDINVDEMEAKLKKVFADVKAPVNPAERIYYPVADNQEPQIFIGTDKEIETPSISFFFKSEAFPDSLKNTINYYGIQYMISMGVTMLNSRLAEIRQQANPPFTGASAGYGDFFVAKTKNAFGVDASSKIDGIELAMKTILEETERARRFGFTETEYDRARANYLQRVESAYNEREKMKNDTYVNEYISNFLDNEPMPGIEYEYAMMNQLAPNIPVAAINQVMQQLITDNNQVVLLAGPEKEGVKYPTKEEIAALLKQMKSFDLKPCLLYTSPSP
;
A
#
# COMPACT_ATOMS: atom_id res chain seq x y z
N MET A 1 -22.25 9.54 13.91
CA MET A 1 -20.91 9.26 14.50
C MET A 1 -20.97 8.40 15.77
N LYS A 2 -21.70 8.72 16.85
CA LYS A 2 -21.74 7.89 18.08
C LYS A 2 -22.39 6.49 17.94
N HIS A 3 -23.22 6.25 16.94
CA HIS A 3 -23.86 4.95 16.71
C HIS A 3 -23.06 4.01 15.81
N LEU A 4 -22.25 4.51 14.89
CA LEU A 4 -21.33 3.72 14.03
C LEU A 4 -20.13 3.18 14.82
N LEU A 5 -19.55 3.99 15.72
CA LEU A 5 -18.53 3.52 16.64
C LEU A 5 -19.02 2.40 17.57
N ARG A 6 -20.31 2.41 17.95
CA ARG A 6 -20.90 1.34 18.77
C ARG A 6 -21.02 0.01 18.00
N GLY A 7 -21.34 0.03 16.72
CA GLY A 7 -21.47 -1.18 15.90
C GLY A 7 -20.14 -1.90 15.70
N PHE A 8 -19.06 -1.15 15.41
CA PHE A 8 -17.72 -1.71 15.25
C PHE A 8 -17.13 -2.17 16.60
N PHE A 9 -17.32 -1.40 17.66
CA PHE A 9 -16.92 -1.84 19.01
C PHE A 9 -17.66 -3.10 19.45
N ILE A 10 -18.92 -3.27 19.06
CA ILE A 10 -19.69 -4.48 19.37
C ILE A 10 -19.21 -5.67 18.54
N ALA A 11 -18.84 -5.50 17.27
CA ALA A 11 -18.28 -6.58 16.44
C ALA A 11 -16.88 -7.01 16.91
N VAL A 12 -15.99 -6.07 17.21
CA VAL A 12 -14.67 -6.35 17.81
C VAL A 12 -14.83 -6.91 19.23
N LEU A 13 -15.79 -6.43 20.03
CA LEU A 13 -16.10 -7.02 21.34
C LEU A 13 -16.76 -8.40 21.21
N TYR A 14 -17.56 -8.69 20.19
CA TYR A 14 -18.16 -10.02 19.97
C TYR A 14 -17.11 -11.05 19.54
N ILE A 15 -16.10 -10.66 18.75
CA ILE A 15 -14.89 -11.45 18.51
C ILE A 15 -14.16 -11.67 19.85
N CYS A 16 -14.05 -10.64 20.70
CA CYS A 16 -13.40 -10.71 22.00
C CYS A 16 -14.17 -11.56 23.02
N CYS A 17 -15.52 -11.53 23.04
CA CYS A 17 -16.30 -12.23 24.06
C CYS A 17 -16.34 -13.77 23.89
N ASN A 18 -16.18 -14.29 22.67
CA ASN A 18 -16.03 -15.73 22.45
C ASN A 18 -14.57 -16.23 22.55
N PHE A 19 -13.62 -15.32 22.67
CA PHE A 19 -12.19 -15.56 22.82
C PHE A 19 -11.67 -15.21 24.23
N GLN A 20 -12.39 -15.57 25.24
CA GLN A 20 -12.06 -15.23 26.66
C GLN A 20 -10.68 -15.67 27.15
N LEU A 21 -9.92 -16.45 26.39
CA LEU A 21 -8.59 -16.92 26.79
C LEU A 21 -7.40 -16.22 26.12
N VAL A 22 -7.59 -15.60 24.94
CA VAL A 22 -6.45 -14.96 24.22
C VAL A 22 -6.54 -13.43 24.25
N LEU A 23 -7.76 -12.86 24.37
CA LEU A 23 -8.00 -11.42 24.30
C LEU A 23 -8.45 -10.77 25.62
N ALA A 24 -8.51 -11.51 26.71
CA ALA A 24 -8.80 -10.99 28.06
C ALA A 24 -7.60 -10.29 28.73
N GLN A 25 -6.45 -10.21 28.06
CA GLN A 25 -5.36 -9.34 28.50
C GLN A 25 -5.65 -7.88 28.13
N PRO A 26 -5.30 -6.89 28.98
CA PRO A 26 -5.35 -5.49 28.58
C PRO A 26 -4.63 -5.34 27.25
N MET A 27 -5.14 -4.47 26.33
CA MET A 27 -4.55 -4.25 25.01
C MET A 27 -3.05 -3.96 25.18
N GLN A 28 -2.26 -5.01 25.06
CA GLN A 28 -0.81 -4.90 25.24
C GLN A 28 -0.23 -4.25 23.99
N THR A 29 0.36 -3.07 24.19
CA THR A 29 1.08 -2.38 23.15
C THR A 29 2.35 -3.14 22.77
N LEU A 30 2.66 -3.13 21.48
CA LEU A 30 3.89 -3.71 20.98
C LEU A 30 5.08 -2.78 21.30
N PRO A 31 6.25 -3.32 21.58
CA PRO A 31 7.46 -2.53 21.68
C PRO A 31 7.83 -1.96 20.29
N VAL A 32 8.68 -0.97 20.30
CA VAL A 32 9.39 -0.52 19.10
C VAL A 32 10.73 -1.24 19.04
N ASP A 33 11.22 -1.56 17.85
CA ASP A 33 12.57 -2.14 17.68
C ASP A 33 13.62 -1.24 18.38
N LYS A 34 14.35 -1.83 19.32
CA LYS A 34 15.38 -1.13 20.11
C LYS A 34 16.55 -0.60 19.28
N ASN A 35 16.74 -1.12 18.06
CA ASN A 35 17.85 -0.78 17.19
C ASN A 35 17.59 0.45 16.31
N VAL A 36 16.37 1.00 16.30
CA VAL A 36 16.04 2.23 15.58
C VAL A 36 15.95 3.41 16.56
N ARG A 37 16.60 4.51 16.23
CA ARG A 37 16.43 5.81 16.88
C ARG A 37 15.30 6.56 16.19
N ILE A 38 14.18 6.76 16.88
CA ILE A 38 13.07 7.59 16.41
C ILE A 38 13.06 8.88 17.18
N GLY A 39 12.85 9.98 16.47
CA GLY A 39 12.68 11.28 17.08
C GLY A 39 11.76 12.18 16.28
N LYS A 40 11.37 13.27 16.89
CA LYS A 40 10.57 14.32 16.26
C LYS A 40 11.24 15.66 16.57
N LEU A 41 11.46 16.46 15.51
CA LEU A 41 11.97 17.83 15.67
C LEU A 41 10.87 18.77 16.16
N ASP A 42 11.24 19.92 16.72
CA ASP A 42 10.29 20.92 17.21
C ASP A 42 9.35 21.47 16.12
N ASN A 43 9.79 21.41 14.86
CA ASN A 43 8.97 21.79 13.70
C ASN A 43 7.97 20.72 13.27
N GLY A 44 7.97 19.54 13.90
CA GLY A 44 7.05 18.45 13.61
C GLY A 44 7.60 17.32 12.73
N LEU A 45 8.79 17.49 12.12
CA LEU A 45 9.41 16.48 11.27
C LEU A 45 9.81 15.25 12.09
N THR A 46 9.42 14.07 11.63
CA THR A 46 9.78 12.79 12.25
C THR A 46 11.03 12.20 11.58
N TYR A 47 11.89 11.52 12.34
CA TYR A 47 13.03 10.83 11.77
C TYR A 47 13.25 9.44 12.37
N TYR A 48 13.83 8.56 11.56
CA TYR A 48 14.21 7.20 11.89
C TYR A 48 15.67 7.02 11.49
N ILE A 49 16.53 6.66 12.43
CA ILE A 49 17.95 6.43 12.18
C ILE A 49 18.33 5.07 12.72
N ARG A 50 18.97 4.23 11.90
CA ARG A 50 19.44 2.91 12.29
C ARG A 50 20.84 2.65 11.75
N HIS A 51 21.71 2.11 12.60
CA HIS A 51 22.93 1.46 12.14
C HIS A 51 22.61 0.08 11.58
N ASN A 52 23.03 -0.18 10.34
CA ASN A 52 23.03 -1.50 9.71
C ASN A 52 24.16 -1.54 8.68
N ALA A 53 25.10 -2.47 8.82
CA ALA A 53 26.28 -2.54 7.95
C ALA A 53 26.09 -3.52 6.77
N LEU A 54 24.88 -3.61 6.22
CA LEU A 54 24.62 -4.46 5.05
C LEU A 54 23.80 -3.74 3.98
N PRO A 55 24.44 -3.35 2.85
CA PRO A 55 25.88 -3.51 2.52
C PRO A 55 26.80 -2.66 3.40
N GLU A 56 28.02 -3.16 3.65
CA GLU A 56 29.06 -2.39 4.35
C GLU A 56 29.36 -1.08 3.62
N LYS A 57 29.68 -0.02 4.39
CA LYS A 57 30.03 1.32 3.87
C LYS A 57 28.95 1.91 2.94
N ARG A 58 27.70 1.60 3.21
CA ARG A 58 26.55 2.15 2.47
C ARG A 58 25.48 2.65 3.41
N VAL A 59 24.75 3.67 2.96
CA VAL A 59 23.61 4.26 3.67
C VAL A 59 22.48 4.61 2.71
N GLU A 60 21.25 4.47 3.19
CA GLU A 60 20.01 4.86 2.53
C GLU A 60 19.51 6.16 3.12
N PHE A 61 19.12 7.11 2.28
CA PHE A 61 18.48 8.38 2.63
C PHE A 61 17.11 8.47 1.97
N HIS A 62 16.06 8.48 2.76
CA HIS A 62 14.69 8.62 2.25
C HIS A 62 13.95 9.73 2.98
N ILE A 63 13.09 10.44 2.26
CA ILE A 63 12.08 11.30 2.85
C ILE A 63 10.71 10.88 2.32
N ALA A 64 9.84 10.50 3.24
CA ALA A 64 8.46 10.13 2.97
C ALA A 64 7.53 11.28 3.37
N GLN A 65 6.55 11.57 2.54
CA GLN A 65 5.58 12.63 2.77
C GLN A 65 4.16 12.06 2.75
N LYS A 66 3.34 12.42 3.73
CA LYS A 66 1.89 12.13 3.78
C LYS A 66 1.12 13.03 2.81
N VAL A 67 1.67 13.21 1.61
CA VAL A 67 1.21 14.15 0.58
C VAL A 67 1.18 13.43 -0.76
N GLY A 68 0.04 13.46 -1.44
CA GLY A 68 -0.15 12.83 -2.74
C GLY A 68 -1.33 13.45 -3.48
N SER A 69 -1.72 12.86 -4.60
CA SER A 69 -2.74 13.42 -5.51
C SER A 69 -4.14 13.58 -4.89
N ILE A 70 -4.45 12.86 -3.82
CA ILE A 70 -5.73 13.02 -3.09
C ILE A 70 -5.90 14.41 -2.47
N LEU A 71 -4.81 15.16 -2.29
CA LEU A 71 -4.82 16.49 -1.70
C LEU A 71 -4.96 17.61 -2.75
N GLU A 72 -4.94 17.27 -4.02
CA GLU A 72 -5.09 18.23 -5.13
C GLU A 72 -6.51 18.80 -5.18
N GLU A 73 -6.62 20.08 -5.46
CA GLU A 73 -7.88 20.71 -5.87
C GLU A 73 -8.16 20.38 -7.36
N PRO A 74 -9.39 20.52 -7.87
CA PRO A 74 -9.71 20.16 -9.26
C PRO A 74 -8.78 20.79 -10.31
N GLN A 75 -8.37 22.05 -10.13
CA GLN A 75 -7.42 22.75 -11.00
C GLN A 75 -5.96 22.33 -10.80
N GLN A 76 -5.67 21.48 -9.82
CA GLN A 76 -4.33 20.99 -9.47
C GLN A 76 -4.12 19.53 -9.87
N ARG A 77 -5.05 18.92 -10.64
CA ARG A 77 -5.00 17.52 -11.02
C ARG A 77 -3.72 17.13 -11.76
N GLY A 78 -2.83 16.39 -11.09
CA GLY A 78 -1.51 15.96 -11.57
C GLY A 78 -0.34 16.75 -10.98
N LEU A 79 -0.59 17.79 -10.17
CA LEU A 79 0.48 18.63 -9.62
C LEU A 79 1.28 17.97 -8.50
N ALA A 80 0.72 16.98 -7.80
CA ALA A 80 1.51 16.19 -6.85
C ALA A 80 2.65 15.44 -7.53
N HIS A 81 2.36 14.79 -8.66
CA HIS A 81 3.35 14.09 -9.48
C HIS A 81 4.27 15.08 -10.22
N PHE A 82 3.72 16.17 -10.73
CA PHE A 82 4.52 17.22 -11.34
C PHE A 82 5.55 17.81 -10.37
N LEU A 83 5.15 18.02 -9.12
CA LEU A 83 6.03 18.52 -8.07
C LEU A 83 7.16 17.53 -7.73
N GLU A 84 6.87 16.22 -7.80
CA GLU A 84 7.89 15.19 -7.67
C GLU A 84 9.01 15.39 -8.71
N HIS A 85 8.67 15.60 -9.98
CA HIS A 85 9.63 15.88 -11.04
C HIS A 85 10.41 17.18 -10.79
N MET A 86 9.71 18.24 -10.38
CA MET A 86 10.34 19.52 -10.06
C MET A 86 11.37 19.44 -8.94
N ALA A 87 11.27 18.46 -8.05
CA ALA A 87 12.25 18.21 -6.99
C ALA A 87 13.63 17.82 -7.53
N PHE A 88 13.74 17.39 -8.79
CA PHE A 88 15.00 17.07 -9.47
C PHE A 88 15.47 18.21 -10.40
N ASN A 89 14.61 19.16 -10.72
CA ASN A 89 14.87 20.22 -11.70
C ASN A 89 15.48 21.50 -11.10
N GLY A 90 15.76 21.49 -9.79
CA GLY A 90 16.46 22.57 -9.11
C GLY A 90 15.94 22.80 -7.70
N THR A 91 16.86 22.99 -6.79
CA THR A 91 16.61 23.31 -5.40
C THR A 91 17.53 24.43 -4.92
N LYS A 92 17.34 24.95 -3.72
CA LYS A 92 18.12 26.04 -3.17
C LYS A 92 19.63 25.78 -3.20
N ASN A 93 20.06 24.58 -2.79
CA ASN A 93 21.47 24.22 -2.70
C ASN A 93 21.99 23.48 -3.94
N PHE A 94 21.09 23.01 -4.81
CA PHE A 94 21.39 22.33 -6.08
C PHE A 94 20.56 22.97 -7.20
N PRO A 95 20.90 24.18 -7.64
CA PRO A 95 20.01 24.99 -8.50
C PRO A 95 19.85 24.41 -9.92
N GLY A 96 20.82 23.69 -10.45
CA GLY A 96 20.74 23.09 -11.79
C GLY A 96 20.84 24.09 -12.93
N ASP A 97 21.42 25.24 -12.71
CA ASP A 97 21.61 26.33 -13.66
C ASP A 97 23.10 26.77 -13.73
N GLU A 98 23.37 27.95 -14.29
CA GLU A 98 24.72 28.53 -14.39
C GLU A 98 25.38 28.78 -13.02
N THR A 99 24.63 28.78 -11.92
CA THR A 99 25.17 29.02 -10.57
C THR A 99 25.64 27.75 -9.88
N GLY A 100 25.20 26.56 -10.34
CA GLY A 100 25.63 25.29 -9.76
C GLY A 100 24.95 24.06 -10.34
N LEU A 101 25.51 22.89 -9.99
CA LEU A 101 24.96 21.61 -10.41
C LEU A 101 23.59 21.34 -9.76
N GLY A 102 22.70 20.76 -10.54
CA GLY A 102 21.48 20.15 -10.03
C GLY A 102 21.74 18.83 -9.31
N ILE A 103 20.71 18.33 -8.61
CA ILE A 103 20.78 17.08 -7.82
C ILE A 103 21.22 15.89 -8.69
N VAL A 104 20.62 15.71 -9.87
CA VAL A 104 20.92 14.56 -10.75
C VAL A 104 22.38 14.57 -11.20
N PRO A 105 22.90 15.62 -11.87
CA PRO A 105 24.29 15.62 -12.29
C PRO A 105 25.27 15.59 -11.12
N TRP A 106 24.94 16.20 -9.97
CA TRP A 106 25.76 16.09 -8.78
C TRP A 106 25.87 14.63 -8.29
N CYS A 107 24.72 13.93 -8.15
CA CYS A 107 24.67 12.54 -7.74
C CYS A 107 25.47 11.62 -8.69
N GLU A 108 25.35 11.82 -9.99
CA GLU A 108 26.09 11.05 -11.00
C GLU A 108 27.60 11.20 -10.86
N THR A 109 28.11 12.40 -10.51
CA THR A 109 29.55 12.60 -10.21
C THR A 109 30.06 11.79 -9.02
N LYS A 110 29.10 11.32 -8.14
CA LYS A 110 29.38 10.48 -6.96
C LYS A 110 29.06 9.00 -7.18
N GLY A 111 28.73 8.61 -8.41
CA GLY A 111 28.35 7.23 -8.75
C GLY A 111 26.93 6.85 -8.31
N ILE A 112 26.12 7.81 -7.88
CA ILE A 112 24.71 7.64 -7.51
C ILE A 112 23.89 7.85 -8.79
N LYS A 113 23.39 6.77 -9.38
CA LYS A 113 22.73 6.79 -10.68
C LYS A 113 21.25 7.14 -10.57
N PHE A 114 20.78 8.07 -11.41
CA PHE A 114 19.36 8.37 -11.55
C PHE A 114 18.58 7.13 -12.04
N GLY A 115 17.35 6.97 -11.56
CA GLY A 115 16.50 5.81 -11.83
C GLY A 115 16.83 4.57 -10.99
N THR A 116 18.09 4.34 -10.65
CA THR A 116 18.52 3.18 -9.85
C THR A 116 18.69 3.54 -8.37
N ASN A 117 19.54 4.51 -8.07
CA ASN A 117 19.88 4.91 -6.70
C ASN A 117 19.14 6.19 -6.28
N LEU A 118 19.03 7.15 -7.19
CA LEU A 118 18.29 8.39 -7.02
C LEU A 118 16.94 8.24 -7.72
N ASN A 119 15.84 8.29 -6.99
CA ASN A 119 14.50 8.11 -7.53
C ASN A 119 13.45 8.69 -6.59
N ALA A 120 12.20 8.79 -7.09
CA ALA A 120 11.04 9.11 -6.30
C ALA A 120 9.80 8.39 -6.86
N TYR A 121 8.71 8.45 -6.12
CA TYR A 121 7.39 8.06 -6.61
C TYR A 121 6.31 8.83 -5.88
N THR A 122 5.27 9.19 -6.63
CA THR A 122 4.04 9.77 -6.11
C THR A 122 2.89 8.78 -6.22
N SER A 123 2.17 8.63 -5.13
CA SER A 123 0.94 7.86 -5.04
C SER A 123 -0.23 8.79 -4.70
N ILE A 124 -1.39 8.20 -4.46
CA ILE A 124 -2.61 8.96 -4.15
C ILE A 124 -2.46 9.71 -2.82
N ASP A 125 -1.80 9.14 -1.85
CA ASP A 125 -1.73 9.67 -0.48
C ASP A 125 -0.33 9.94 0.03
N LYS A 126 0.70 9.65 -0.77
CA LYS A 126 2.10 9.78 -0.38
C LYS A 126 3.02 10.13 -1.54
N THR A 127 4.15 10.78 -1.21
CA THR A 127 5.30 10.96 -2.11
C THR A 127 6.56 10.56 -1.34
N VAL A 128 7.42 9.77 -1.96
CA VAL A 128 8.66 9.32 -1.34
C VAL A 128 9.84 9.59 -2.29
N TYR A 129 10.86 10.26 -1.77
CA TYR A 129 12.13 10.48 -2.46
C TYR A 129 13.20 9.64 -1.81
N ARG A 130 14.14 9.12 -2.60
CA ARG A 130 15.21 8.26 -2.11
C ARG A 130 16.56 8.53 -2.78
N ILE A 131 17.61 8.40 -1.98
CA ILE A 131 18.99 8.28 -2.41
C ILE A 131 19.52 7.01 -1.77
N SER A 132 19.70 5.96 -2.55
CA SER A 132 20.07 4.64 -2.06
C SER A 132 21.51 4.28 -2.34
N ASN A 133 22.05 3.37 -1.53
CA ASN A 133 23.40 2.80 -1.71
C ASN A 133 24.53 3.86 -1.71
N VAL A 134 24.38 4.92 -0.90
CA VAL A 134 25.33 6.03 -0.79
C VAL A 134 26.60 5.57 -0.08
N PRO A 135 27.83 5.82 -0.61
CA PRO A 135 29.06 5.45 0.08
C PRO A 135 29.29 6.30 1.34
N THR A 136 29.62 5.64 2.48
CA THR A 136 29.84 6.28 3.78
C THR A 136 31.30 6.65 4.05
N ASP A 137 32.25 6.20 3.24
CA ASP A 137 33.66 6.53 3.33
C ASP A 137 33.97 7.96 2.91
N ASN A 138 33.03 8.65 2.28
CA ASN A 138 33.14 10.06 1.92
C ASN A 138 32.10 10.90 2.69
N VAL A 139 32.51 11.48 3.81
CA VAL A 139 31.66 12.30 4.69
C VAL A 139 30.97 13.43 3.95
N SER A 140 31.66 14.07 2.98
CA SER A 140 31.08 15.16 2.19
C SER A 140 29.91 14.69 1.32
N VAL A 141 29.93 13.46 0.79
CA VAL A 141 28.80 12.90 0.05
C VAL A 141 27.61 12.63 0.97
N VAL A 142 27.87 12.07 2.15
CA VAL A 142 26.84 11.82 3.17
C VAL A 142 26.17 13.14 3.60
N ASP A 143 26.97 14.18 3.88
CA ASP A 143 26.45 15.50 4.26
C ASP A 143 25.64 16.17 3.15
N SER A 144 26.07 16.01 1.89
CA SER A 144 25.32 16.53 0.75
C SER A 144 24.02 15.78 0.51
N CYS A 145 23.99 14.45 0.71
CA CYS A 145 22.74 13.68 0.61
C CYS A 145 21.73 14.12 1.70
N LEU A 146 22.21 14.41 2.91
CA LEU A 146 21.36 14.98 3.97
C LEU A 146 20.84 16.38 3.59
N LEU A 147 21.66 17.19 2.92
CA LEU A 147 21.26 18.51 2.41
C LEU A 147 20.24 18.38 1.26
N ILE A 148 20.33 17.35 0.42
CA ILE A 148 19.32 17.07 -0.60
C ILE A 148 17.97 16.73 0.06
N LEU A 149 17.93 15.93 1.14
CA LEU A 149 16.70 15.67 1.87
C LEU A 149 16.10 16.96 2.45
N HIS A 150 16.94 17.86 2.96
CA HIS A 150 16.51 19.19 3.44
C HIS A 150 15.86 19.99 2.30
N ASP A 151 16.48 20.04 1.14
CA ASP A 151 15.97 20.77 -0.01
C ASP A 151 14.65 20.16 -0.53
N TRP A 152 14.54 18.86 -0.57
CA TRP A 152 13.27 18.18 -0.88
C TRP A 152 12.17 18.43 0.14
N SER A 153 12.55 18.64 1.40
CA SER A 153 11.59 18.97 2.46
C SER A 153 10.96 20.35 2.27
N SER A 154 11.76 21.38 1.93
CA SER A 154 11.31 22.77 2.06
C SER A 154 11.94 23.79 1.12
N ALA A 155 12.76 23.37 0.16
CA ALA A 155 13.56 24.28 -0.66
C ALA A 155 13.62 23.91 -2.15
N ILE A 156 12.54 23.36 -2.70
CA ILE A 156 12.38 23.09 -4.13
C ILE A 156 12.16 24.42 -4.87
N ASN A 157 12.93 24.66 -5.92
CA ASN A 157 12.77 25.80 -6.80
C ASN A 157 11.67 25.50 -7.84
N LEU A 158 10.64 26.31 -7.88
CA LEU A 158 9.56 26.20 -8.86
C LEU A 158 9.70 27.33 -9.89
N ALA A 159 10.83 27.31 -10.63
CA ALA A 159 11.10 28.30 -11.65
C ALA A 159 10.20 28.09 -12.88
N ASP A 160 9.56 29.16 -13.38
CA ASP A 160 8.62 29.12 -14.50
C ASP A 160 9.19 28.38 -15.72
N LYS A 161 10.43 28.66 -16.07
CA LYS A 161 11.15 28.05 -17.19
C LYS A 161 11.27 26.53 -17.06
N GLU A 162 11.54 26.04 -15.86
CA GLU A 162 11.67 24.59 -15.62
C GLU A 162 10.29 23.93 -15.57
N ILE A 163 9.27 24.62 -15.04
CA ILE A 163 7.87 24.14 -15.10
C ILE A 163 7.45 23.96 -16.56
N ASP A 164 7.67 24.95 -17.42
CA ASP A 164 7.28 24.84 -18.84
C ASP A 164 8.00 23.72 -19.58
N LYS A 165 9.29 23.51 -19.29
CA LYS A 165 10.07 22.40 -19.84
C LYS A 165 9.50 21.05 -19.37
N GLU A 166 9.14 20.93 -18.09
CA GLU A 166 8.66 19.69 -17.50
C GLU A 166 7.26 19.29 -17.98
N ARG A 167 6.41 20.25 -18.39
CA ARG A 167 5.11 19.95 -19.03
C ARG A 167 5.24 18.97 -20.18
N GLY A 168 6.32 19.12 -20.99
CA GLY A 168 6.61 18.21 -22.11
C GLY A 168 6.91 16.78 -21.64
N VAL A 169 7.72 16.66 -20.61
CA VAL A 169 8.12 15.37 -20.04
C VAL A 169 6.89 14.63 -19.45
N ILE A 170 6.14 15.30 -18.60
CA ILE A 170 4.93 14.73 -17.98
C ILE A 170 3.89 14.33 -19.04
N ARG A 171 3.74 15.12 -20.10
CA ARG A 171 2.81 14.78 -21.20
C ARG A 171 3.22 13.50 -21.93
N GLU A 172 4.52 13.32 -22.20
CA GLU A 172 5.01 12.08 -22.83
C GLU A 172 4.86 10.88 -21.88
N GLU A 173 5.10 11.07 -20.58
CA GLU A 173 4.85 10.05 -19.58
C GLU A 173 3.36 9.67 -19.50
N TRP A 174 2.46 10.65 -19.51
CA TRP A 174 1.02 10.42 -19.56
C TRP A 174 0.64 9.55 -20.77
N ARG A 175 1.20 9.85 -21.93
CA ARG A 175 0.97 9.08 -23.17
C ARG A 175 1.46 7.64 -23.04
N SER A 176 2.66 7.45 -22.48
CA SER A 176 3.27 6.12 -22.33
C SER A 176 2.53 5.26 -21.29
N ARG A 177 1.95 5.87 -20.27
CA ARG A 177 1.17 5.18 -19.22
C ARG A 177 -0.30 4.98 -19.58
N ASN A 178 -0.81 5.62 -20.63
CA ASN A 178 -2.20 5.52 -21.05
C ASN A 178 -2.50 4.16 -21.76
N SER A 179 -2.22 3.06 -21.07
CA SER A 179 -2.53 1.71 -21.52
C SER A 179 -4.04 1.40 -21.42
N GLY A 180 -4.49 0.34 -22.10
CA GLY A 180 -5.88 -0.12 -22.02
C GLY A 180 -6.34 -0.37 -20.59
N MET A 181 -5.49 -0.98 -19.76
CA MET A 181 -5.80 -1.21 -18.34
C MET A 181 -5.93 0.12 -17.58
N GLN A 182 -5.04 1.09 -17.83
CA GLN A 182 -5.13 2.42 -17.19
C GLN A 182 -6.43 3.13 -17.54
N ARG A 183 -6.87 3.07 -18.81
CA ARG A 183 -8.17 3.64 -19.24
C ARG A 183 -9.35 2.98 -18.55
N ILE A 184 -9.34 1.64 -18.47
CA ILE A 184 -10.36 0.86 -17.76
C ILE A 184 -10.41 1.25 -16.29
N MET A 185 -9.25 1.32 -15.61
CA MET A 185 -9.19 1.66 -14.19
C MET A 185 -9.68 3.09 -13.93
N THR A 186 -9.28 4.07 -14.76
CA THR A 186 -9.75 5.44 -14.64
C THR A 186 -11.28 5.54 -14.76
N ASN A 187 -11.87 4.77 -15.69
CA ASN A 187 -13.31 4.72 -15.88
C ASN A 187 -14.04 3.94 -14.76
N ALA A 188 -13.36 3.02 -14.08
CA ALA A 188 -13.92 2.25 -12.97
C ALA A 188 -14.02 3.05 -11.68
N LEU A 189 -13.07 3.96 -11.43
CA LEU A 189 -13.00 4.71 -10.16
C LEU A 189 -14.31 5.41 -9.76
N PRO A 190 -15.05 6.12 -10.65
CA PRO A 190 -16.32 6.74 -10.28
C PRO A 190 -17.41 5.74 -9.86
N VAL A 191 -17.35 4.50 -10.37
CA VAL A 191 -18.28 3.43 -9.98
C VAL A 191 -17.86 2.81 -8.64
N MET A 192 -16.56 2.64 -8.42
CA MET A 192 -16.01 2.07 -7.19
C MET A 192 -16.11 3.04 -6.00
N TYR A 193 -16.01 4.33 -6.28
CA TYR A 193 -15.94 5.40 -5.27
C TYR A 193 -16.97 6.52 -5.55
N PRO A 194 -18.29 6.20 -5.64
CA PRO A 194 -19.28 7.23 -5.87
C PRO A 194 -19.24 8.28 -4.77
N ASP A 195 -19.34 9.55 -5.14
CA ASP A 195 -19.33 10.70 -4.24
C ASP A 195 -18.08 10.86 -3.36
N SER A 196 -17.01 10.14 -3.67
CA SER A 196 -15.71 10.26 -2.98
C SER A 196 -14.67 10.92 -3.89
N LYS A 197 -13.72 11.62 -3.28
CA LYS A 197 -12.57 12.19 -4.00
C LYS A 197 -11.70 11.11 -4.66
N TYR A 198 -11.75 9.87 -4.19
CA TYR A 198 -11.07 8.74 -4.83
C TYR A 198 -11.58 8.42 -6.24
N ALA A 199 -12.77 8.91 -6.61
CA ALA A 199 -13.31 8.76 -7.97
C ALA A 199 -12.44 9.43 -9.04
N ASP A 200 -11.65 10.41 -8.67
CA ASP A 200 -10.86 11.24 -9.60
C ASP A 200 -9.55 11.72 -8.94
N CYS A 201 -8.66 10.82 -8.61
CA CYS A 201 -7.46 11.12 -7.82
C CYS A 201 -6.16 10.49 -8.36
N MET A 202 -6.17 9.96 -9.59
CA MET A 202 -4.96 9.30 -10.11
C MET A 202 -3.79 10.28 -10.26
N PRO A 203 -2.57 9.95 -9.80
CA PRO A 203 -1.43 10.86 -9.75
C PRO A 203 -0.99 11.40 -11.10
N ILE A 204 -1.21 10.63 -12.17
CA ILE A 204 -0.87 11.08 -13.53
C ILE A 204 -1.67 12.31 -13.96
N GLY A 205 -2.81 12.56 -13.32
CA GLY A 205 -3.61 13.76 -13.46
C GLY A 205 -4.33 13.94 -14.79
N SER A 206 -4.69 15.19 -15.08
CA SER A 206 -5.39 15.62 -16.28
C SER A 206 -4.44 16.33 -17.24
N LEU A 207 -4.42 15.90 -18.51
CA LEU A 207 -3.63 16.58 -19.55
C LEU A 207 -4.01 18.06 -19.72
N ASP A 208 -5.27 18.39 -19.56
CA ASP A 208 -5.74 19.77 -19.66
C ASP A 208 -5.12 20.63 -18.54
N VAL A 209 -5.13 20.15 -17.31
CA VAL A 209 -4.46 20.82 -16.20
C VAL A 209 -2.96 20.88 -16.43
N ILE A 210 -2.29 19.76 -16.73
CA ILE A 210 -0.83 19.70 -16.93
C ILE A 210 -0.37 20.70 -17.98
N ASN A 211 -1.11 20.87 -19.08
CA ASN A 211 -0.74 21.79 -20.15
C ASN A 211 -0.99 23.26 -19.80
N ASN A 212 -1.98 23.57 -18.95
CA ASN A 212 -2.51 24.93 -18.84
C ASN A 212 -2.48 25.51 -17.42
N PHE A 213 -2.10 24.75 -16.36
CA PHE A 213 -2.14 25.27 -14.99
C PHE A 213 -1.25 26.54 -14.86
N PRO A 214 -1.72 27.58 -14.14
CA PRO A 214 -0.89 28.73 -13.77
C PRO A 214 0.25 28.28 -12.84
N TYR A 215 1.44 28.86 -12.98
CA TYR A 215 2.58 28.53 -12.11
C TYR A 215 2.27 28.66 -10.61
N GLN A 216 1.34 29.52 -10.27
CA GLN A 216 0.94 29.75 -8.89
C GLN A 216 0.25 28.50 -8.28
N ASP A 217 -0.49 27.72 -9.07
CA ASP A 217 -1.21 26.55 -8.57
C ASP A 217 -0.27 25.47 -7.99
N ILE A 218 0.87 25.22 -8.64
CA ILE A 218 1.86 24.27 -8.10
C ILE A 218 2.59 24.87 -6.89
N ARG A 219 2.84 26.16 -6.87
CA ARG A 219 3.43 26.87 -5.72
C ARG A 219 2.48 26.84 -4.52
N ASP A 220 1.19 27.03 -4.75
CA ASP A 220 0.16 26.96 -3.70
C ASP A 220 0.05 25.54 -3.13
N TYR A 221 0.07 24.52 -4.02
CA TYR A 221 0.09 23.13 -3.60
C TYR A 221 1.33 22.82 -2.74
N TYR A 222 2.52 23.23 -3.20
CA TYR A 222 3.77 23.06 -2.48
C TYR A 222 3.74 23.75 -1.11
N ALA A 223 3.40 25.04 -1.06
CA ALA A 223 3.34 25.81 0.18
C ALA A 223 2.31 25.26 1.19
N LYS A 224 1.21 24.69 0.71
CA LYS A 224 0.14 24.13 1.54
C LYS A 224 0.53 22.79 2.15
N TRP A 225 1.24 21.93 1.40
CA TRP A 225 1.36 20.53 1.76
C TRP A 225 2.79 20.06 2.07
N TYR A 226 3.85 20.68 1.48
CA TYR A 226 5.23 20.30 1.79
C TYR A 226 5.69 20.98 3.09
N ARG A 227 5.37 20.35 4.19
CA ARG A 227 5.62 20.88 5.53
C ARG A 227 6.07 19.78 6.49
N PRO A 228 6.93 20.11 7.46
CA PRO A 228 7.65 19.13 8.28
C PRO A 228 6.74 18.19 9.10
N ASP A 229 5.55 18.65 9.53
CA ASP A 229 4.60 17.81 10.28
C ASP A 229 3.98 16.66 9.45
N LEU A 230 4.10 16.72 8.13
CA LEU A 230 3.70 15.65 7.19
C LEU A 230 4.87 14.84 6.64
N GLN A 231 6.10 15.06 7.14
CA GLN A 231 7.33 14.48 6.60
C GLN A 231 8.03 13.56 7.59
N GLY A 232 8.56 12.45 7.08
CA GLY A 232 9.40 11.52 7.82
C GLY A 232 10.70 11.23 7.07
N ILE A 233 11.83 11.28 7.77
CA ILE A 233 13.16 10.96 7.24
C ILE A 233 13.60 9.60 7.74
N MET A 234 14.06 8.73 6.83
CA MET A 234 14.62 7.41 7.14
C MET A 234 16.07 7.38 6.69
N ILE A 235 16.98 7.10 7.64
CA ILE A 235 18.42 6.97 7.39
C ILE A 235 18.87 5.63 7.98
N VAL A 236 19.24 4.70 7.11
CA VAL A 236 19.66 3.36 7.51
C VAL A 236 20.96 3.00 6.81
N GLY A 237 21.97 2.62 7.55
CA GLY A 237 23.25 2.27 6.93
C GLY A 237 24.39 2.07 7.92
N ASP A 238 25.57 1.89 7.35
CA ASP A 238 26.83 1.79 8.09
C ASP A 238 27.28 3.20 8.53
N ILE A 239 26.62 3.69 9.56
CA ILE A 239 26.75 5.07 10.10
C ILE A 239 26.77 5.07 11.64
N ASN A 240 27.34 6.10 12.23
CA ASN A 240 27.16 6.42 13.64
C ASN A 240 25.81 7.13 13.84
N VAL A 241 24.92 6.54 14.64
CA VAL A 241 23.56 7.05 14.87
C VAL A 241 23.56 8.42 15.57
N ASP A 242 24.40 8.60 16.59
CA ASP A 242 24.43 9.86 17.36
C ASP A 242 24.98 11.02 16.52
N GLU A 243 26.02 10.78 15.73
CA GLU A 243 26.57 11.76 14.80
C GLU A 243 25.56 12.12 13.70
N MET A 244 24.87 11.14 13.14
CA MET A 244 23.87 11.36 12.10
C MET A 244 22.69 12.15 12.64
N GLU A 245 22.21 11.82 13.85
CA GLU A 245 21.14 12.57 14.51
C GLU A 245 21.55 14.03 14.75
N ALA A 246 22.76 14.26 15.22
CA ALA A 246 23.27 15.63 15.42
C ALA A 246 23.36 16.42 14.10
N LYS A 247 23.83 15.79 13.01
CA LYS A 247 23.86 16.39 11.67
C LYS A 247 22.47 16.70 11.16
N LEU A 248 21.51 15.75 11.28
CA LEU A 248 20.11 15.96 10.89
C LEU A 248 19.50 17.14 11.62
N LYS A 249 19.62 17.19 12.95
CA LYS A 249 19.09 18.31 13.76
C LYS A 249 19.68 19.65 13.34
N LYS A 250 20.96 19.69 13.00
CA LYS A 250 21.64 20.90 12.51
C LYS A 250 21.14 21.33 11.13
N VAL A 251 21.05 20.40 10.19
CA VAL A 251 20.66 20.67 8.80
C VAL A 251 19.21 21.13 8.71
N PHE A 252 18.31 20.57 9.52
CA PHE A 252 16.87 20.90 9.52
C PHE A 252 16.48 21.99 10.52
N ALA A 253 17.44 22.67 11.17
CA ALA A 253 17.17 23.69 12.17
C ALA A 253 16.47 24.96 11.62
N ASP A 254 16.64 25.25 10.34
CA ASP A 254 16.03 26.41 9.66
C ASP A 254 14.64 26.08 9.06
N VAL A 255 14.25 24.82 8.99
CA VAL A 255 12.92 24.39 8.51
C VAL A 255 11.88 24.71 9.58
N LYS A 256 10.99 25.66 9.28
CA LYS A 256 10.04 26.19 10.25
C LYS A 256 8.81 25.29 10.39
N ALA A 257 8.26 25.23 11.60
CA ALA A 257 6.95 24.65 11.84
C ALA A 257 5.87 25.42 11.04
N PRO A 258 4.85 24.73 10.51
CA PRO A 258 3.77 25.39 9.78
C PRO A 258 2.92 26.24 10.73
N VAL A 259 2.47 27.40 10.24
CA VAL A 259 1.55 28.29 10.98
C VAL A 259 0.14 28.09 10.46
N ASN A 260 -0.79 27.76 11.35
CA ASN A 260 -2.20 27.44 10.96
C ASN A 260 -2.29 26.48 9.78
N PRO A 261 -1.70 25.30 9.86
CA PRO A 261 -1.64 24.37 8.74
C PRO A 261 -3.04 23.90 8.34
N ALA A 262 -3.26 23.72 7.04
CA ALA A 262 -4.46 23.06 6.54
C ALA A 262 -4.55 21.64 7.10
N GLU A 263 -5.76 21.20 7.46
CA GLU A 263 -5.97 19.84 7.91
C GLU A 263 -5.72 18.83 6.76
N ARG A 264 -4.99 17.77 7.06
CA ARG A 264 -4.82 16.66 6.13
C ARG A 264 -6.03 15.74 6.23
N ILE A 265 -6.95 15.89 5.28
CA ILE A 265 -8.22 15.15 5.26
C ILE A 265 -8.01 13.75 4.70
N TYR A 266 -8.61 12.74 5.36
CA TYR A 266 -8.78 11.39 4.87
C TYR A 266 -10.23 11.23 4.38
N TYR A 267 -10.40 11.10 3.08
CA TYR A 267 -11.72 11.07 2.45
C TYR A 267 -12.42 9.74 2.72
N PRO A 268 -13.70 9.74 3.10
CA PRO A 268 -14.42 8.50 3.36
C PRO A 268 -14.79 7.78 2.05
N VAL A 269 -14.97 6.47 2.16
CA VAL A 269 -15.58 5.62 1.14
C VAL A 269 -16.89 5.08 1.69
N ALA A 270 -17.98 5.35 0.99
CA ALA A 270 -19.32 4.94 1.42
C ALA A 270 -19.53 3.43 1.33
N ASP A 271 -20.36 2.91 2.24
CA ASP A 271 -20.92 1.56 2.13
C ASP A 271 -21.97 1.50 1.01
N ASN A 272 -22.15 0.31 0.44
CA ASN A 272 -23.20 0.05 -0.53
C ASN A 272 -24.02 -1.19 -0.16
N GLN A 273 -25.33 -1.13 -0.40
CA GLN A 273 -26.25 -2.25 -0.17
C GLN A 273 -26.35 -3.12 -1.43
N GLU A 274 -26.50 -2.52 -2.59
CA GLU A 274 -26.47 -3.22 -3.88
C GLU A 274 -25.03 -3.25 -4.43
N PRO A 275 -24.66 -4.31 -5.16
CA PRO A 275 -23.32 -4.42 -5.75
C PRO A 275 -22.99 -3.28 -6.70
N GLN A 276 -21.81 -2.69 -6.55
CA GLN A 276 -21.24 -1.74 -7.52
C GLN A 276 -20.52 -2.55 -8.60
N ILE A 277 -20.94 -2.43 -9.85
CA ILE A 277 -20.43 -3.27 -10.94
C ILE A 277 -19.93 -2.39 -12.08
N PHE A 278 -18.66 -2.56 -12.43
CA PHE A 278 -18.04 -1.97 -13.60
C PHE A 278 -17.61 -3.06 -14.58
N ILE A 279 -17.95 -2.88 -15.85
CA ILE A 279 -17.51 -3.73 -16.97
C ILE A 279 -16.83 -2.80 -17.97
N GLY A 280 -15.53 -3.02 -18.19
CA GLY A 280 -14.72 -2.24 -19.11
C GLY A 280 -14.04 -3.12 -20.16
N THR A 281 -14.04 -2.64 -21.41
CA THR A 281 -13.31 -3.31 -22.48
C THR A 281 -12.36 -2.35 -23.16
N ASP A 282 -11.23 -2.88 -23.64
CA ASP A 282 -10.26 -2.12 -24.39
C ASP A 282 -9.54 -2.99 -25.43
N LYS A 283 -9.13 -2.39 -26.53
CA LYS A 283 -8.45 -3.10 -27.65
C LYS A 283 -7.07 -3.63 -27.28
N GLU A 284 -6.41 -3.02 -26.30
CA GLU A 284 -5.09 -3.42 -25.83
C GLU A 284 -5.13 -4.52 -24.76
N ILE A 285 -6.34 -4.88 -24.28
CA ILE A 285 -6.48 -5.97 -23.33
C ILE A 285 -6.62 -7.29 -24.09
N GLU A 286 -5.83 -8.28 -23.72
CA GLU A 286 -5.84 -9.60 -24.35
C GLU A 286 -6.58 -10.64 -23.50
N THR A 287 -6.48 -10.53 -22.19
CA THR A 287 -6.99 -11.52 -21.24
C THR A 287 -8.04 -10.89 -20.32
N PRO A 288 -9.23 -11.49 -20.22
CA PRO A 288 -10.23 -11.04 -19.26
C PRO A 288 -9.73 -11.18 -17.82
N SER A 289 -9.96 -10.15 -17.01
CA SER A 289 -9.71 -10.14 -15.58
C SER A 289 -10.97 -9.79 -14.81
N ILE A 290 -11.19 -10.49 -13.72
CA ILE A 290 -12.38 -10.41 -12.89
C ILE A 290 -11.93 -10.18 -11.47
N SER A 291 -12.48 -9.16 -10.80
CA SER A 291 -12.20 -8.89 -9.39
C SER A 291 -13.51 -8.73 -8.63
N PHE A 292 -13.66 -9.43 -7.53
CA PHE A 292 -14.72 -9.25 -6.55
C PHE A 292 -14.12 -8.70 -5.27
N PHE A 293 -14.63 -7.58 -4.79
CA PHE A 293 -14.22 -6.97 -3.53
C PHE A 293 -15.39 -6.96 -2.54
N PHE A 294 -15.07 -7.26 -1.30
CA PHE A 294 -15.98 -7.16 -0.15
C PHE A 294 -15.38 -6.11 0.79
N LYS A 295 -15.92 -4.89 0.73
CA LYS A 295 -15.40 -3.76 1.51
C LYS A 295 -15.66 -3.95 3.00
N SER A 296 -14.70 -3.55 3.81
CA SER A 296 -14.78 -3.49 5.27
C SER A 296 -14.14 -2.20 5.78
N GLU A 297 -14.43 -1.85 7.03
CA GLU A 297 -13.77 -0.71 7.66
C GLU A 297 -12.26 -0.94 7.77
N ALA A 298 -11.49 0.12 7.50
CA ALA A 298 -10.06 0.10 7.77
C ALA A 298 -9.82 -0.06 9.28
N PHE A 299 -8.76 -0.79 9.64
CA PHE A 299 -8.41 -0.96 11.04
C PHE A 299 -7.98 0.40 11.64
N PRO A 300 -8.53 0.80 12.81
CA PRO A 300 -8.18 2.09 13.40
C PRO A 300 -6.68 2.19 13.72
N ASP A 301 -6.02 3.24 13.25
CA ASP A 301 -4.58 3.46 13.47
C ASP A 301 -4.18 3.42 14.94
N SER A 302 -5.05 3.91 15.83
CA SER A 302 -4.82 3.89 17.29
C SER A 302 -4.72 2.49 17.89
N LEU A 303 -5.17 1.46 17.18
CA LEU A 303 -5.15 0.07 17.62
C LEU A 303 -4.10 -0.79 16.91
N LYS A 304 -3.44 -0.27 15.87
CA LYS A 304 -2.46 -1.03 15.09
C LYS A 304 -1.24 -1.44 15.93
N ASN A 305 -0.80 -0.63 16.87
CA ASN A 305 0.34 -0.95 17.74
C ASN A 305 -0.05 -1.87 18.92
N THR A 306 -0.78 -2.97 18.64
CA THR A 306 -1.23 -3.93 19.65
C THR A 306 -1.04 -5.38 19.20
N ILE A 307 -0.89 -6.29 20.15
CA ILE A 307 -0.86 -7.75 19.87
C ILE A 307 -2.16 -8.20 19.20
N ASN A 308 -3.29 -7.57 19.54
CA ASN A 308 -4.59 -7.89 18.94
C ASN A 308 -4.60 -7.62 17.43
N TYR A 309 -4.00 -6.51 16.99
CA TYR A 309 -3.84 -6.22 15.57
C TYR A 309 -3.04 -7.32 14.87
N TYR A 310 -1.88 -7.71 15.41
CA TYR A 310 -1.08 -8.81 14.87
C TYR A 310 -1.86 -10.12 14.79
N GLY A 311 -2.61 -10.46 15.83
CA GLY A 311 -3.45 -11.66 15.85
C GLY A 311 -4.54 -11.63 14.76
N ILE A 312 -5.19 -10.49 14.56
CA ILE A 312 -6.20 -10.31 13.49
C ILE A 312 -5.56 -10.41 12.11
N GLN A 313 -4.43 -9.72 11.88
CA GLN A 313 -3.70 -9.80 10.61
C GLN A 313 -3.20 -11.21 10.32
N TYR A 314 -2.71 -11.92 11.34
CA TYR A 314 -2.35 -13.33 11.22
C TYR A 314 -3.55 -14.19 10.80
N MET A 315 -4.71 -14.07 11.46
CA MET A 315 -5.90 -14.84 11.12
C MET A 315 -6.37 -14.57 9.69
N ILE A 316 -6.38 -13.31 9.26
CA ILE A 316 -6.70 -12.92 7.87
C ILE A 316 -5.71 -13.54 6.89
N SER A 317 -4.41 -13.42 7.19
CA SER A 317 -3.34 -13.99 6.36
C SER A 317 -3.47 -15.52 6.22
N MET A 318 -3.83 -16.23 7.29
CA MET A 318 -4.08 -17.67 7.24
C MET A 318 -5.28 -18.01 6.36
N GLY A 319 -6.42 -17.32 6.52
CA GLY A 319 -7.61 -17.51 5.70
C GLY A 319 -7.33 -17.28 4.21
N VAL A 320 -6.66 -16.18 3.89
CA VAL A 320 -6.23 -15.85 2.51
C VAL A 320 -5.27 -16.92 1.96
N THR A 321 -4.29 -17.36 2.75
CA THR A 321 -3.33 -18.39 2.34
C THR A 321 -4.01 -19.73 2.02
N MET A 322 -4.95 -20.16 2.86
CA MET A 322 -5.68 -21.41 2.65
C MET A 322 -6.62 -21.33 1.43
N LEU A 323 -7.30 -20.20 1.23
CA LEU A 323 -8.11 -20.00 0.02
C LEU A 323 -7.25 -19.99 -1.24
N ASN A 324 -6.11 -19.32 -1.22
CA ASN A 324 -5.16 -19.34 -2.33
C ASN A 324 -4.65 -20.76 -2.66
N SER A 325 -4.46 -21.60 -1.65
CA SER A 325 -4.10 -23.01 -1.86
C SER A 325 -5.20 -23.78 -2.61
N ARG A 326 -6.47 -23.57 -2.24
CA ARG A 326 -7.61 -24.18 -2.96
C ARG A 326 -7.71 -23.69 -4.40
N LEU A 327 -7.57 -22.39 -4.63
CA LEU A 327 -7.56 -21.80 -5.97
C LEU A 327 -6.42 -22.35 -6.84
N ALA A 328 -5.23 -22.55 -6.25
CA ALA A 328 -4.09 -23.14 -6.92
C ALA A 328 -4.33 -24.61 -7.31
N GLU A 329 -4.99 -25.40 -6.46
CA GLU A 329 -5.38 -26.80 -6.77
C GLU A 329 -6.39 -26.86 -7.93
N ILE A 330 -7.39 -25.97 -7.95
CA ILE A 330 -8.36 -25.87 -9.06
C ILE A 330 -7.64 -25.53 -10.37
N ARG A 331 -6.64 -24.63 -10.34
CA ARG A 331 -5.86 -24.26 -11.52
C ARG A 331 -5.06 -25.44 -12.11
N GLN A 332 -4.72 -26.43 -11.30
CA GLN A 332 -3.96 -27.61 -11.75
C GLN A 332 -4.82 -28.69 -12.41
N GLN A 333 -6.15 -28.55 -12.46
CA GLN A 333 -7.04 -29.48 -13.14
C GLN A 333 -6.78 -29.52 -14.66
N ALA A 334 -7.13 -30.61 -15.30
CA ALA A 334 -6.92 -30.78 -16.74
C ALA A 334 -7.61 -29.69 -17.58
N ASN A 335 -8.79 -29.22 -17.15
CA ASN A 335 -9.54 -28.11 -17.76
C ASN A 335 -9.88 -27.07 -16.68
N PRO A 336 -8.94 -26.24 -16.34
CA PRO A 336 -9.16 -25.27 -15.26
C PRO A 336 -10.15 -24.18 -15.72
N PRO A 337 -11.04 -23.70 -14.81
CA PRO A 337 -12.03 -22.67 -15.12
C PRO A 337 -11.40 -21.28 -15.30
N PHE A 338 -10.18 -21.10 -14.85
CA PHE A 338 -9.41 -19.85 -14.95
C PHE A 338 -7.94 -20.14 -15.24
N THR A 339 -7.22 -19.18 -15.81
CA THR A 339 -5.78 -19.27 -16.08
C THR A 339 -4.94 -18.88 -14.85
N GLY A 340 -5.52 -18.07 -13.98
CA GLY A 340 -4.98 -17.67 -12.69
C GLY A 340 -6.10 -17.20 -11.78
N ALA A 341 -5.95 -17.40 -10.46
CA ALA A 341 -6.83 -16.83 -9.47
C ALA A 341 -6.06 -16.61 -8.17
N SER A 342 -6.46 -15.59 -7.42
CA SER A 342 -5.87 -15.25 -6.12
C SER A 342 -6.89 -14.57 -5.22
N ALA A 343 -6.68 -14.68 -3.92
CA ALA A 343 -7.38 -13.90 -2.90
C ALA A 343 -6.39 -12.99 -2.18
N GLY A 344 -6.87 -11.88 -1.64
CA GLY A 344 -6.07 -10.91 -0.88
C GLY A 344 -6.91 -10.13 0.11
N TYR A 345 -6.25 -9.41 1.02
CA TYR A 345 -6.86 -8.45 1.92
C TYR A 345 -5.93 -7.25 2.10
N GLY A 346 -6.46 -6.07 2.07
CA GLY A 346 -5.72 -4.83 2.24
C GLY A 346 -6.59 -3.61 1.98
N ASP A 347 -5.95 -2.49 1.68
CA ASP A 347 -6.64 -1.27 1.29
C ASP A 347 -7.55 -1.52 0.10
N PHE A 348 -8.77 -0.97 0.12
CA PHE A 348 -9.67 -1.08 -1.00
C PHE A 348 -9.12 -0.28 -2.17
N PHE A 349 -8.39 -0.98 -3.02
CA PHE A 349 -7.72 -0.52 -4.22
C PHE A 349 -6.79 0.69 -3.99
N VAL A 350 -7.32 1.92 -3.88
CA VAL A 350 -6.52 3.15 -3.69
C VAL A 350 -6.88 3.90 -2.40
N ALA A 351 -7.86 3.42 -1.64
CA ALA A 351 -8.42 4.16 -0.51
C ALA A 351 -7.92 3.63 0.83
N LYS A 352 -7.13 4.41 1.54
CA LYS A 352 -6.68 4.09 2.92
C LYS A 352 -7.79 4.04 3.98
N THR A 353 -8.95 4.62 3.69
CA THR A 353 -10.07 4.72 4.64
C THR A 353 -11.03 3.54 4.58
N LYS A 354 -10.76 2.59 3.69
CA LYS A 354 -11.56 1.38 3.51
C LYS A 354 -10.66 0.22 3.13
N ASN A 355 -10.86 -0.92 3.75
CA ASN A 355 -10.22 -2.17 3.35
C ASN A 355 -11.16 -3.01 2.49
N ALA A 356 -10.63 -4.02 1.84
CA ALA A 356 -11.42 -5.04 1.18
C ALA A 356 -10.74 -6.40 1.25
N PHE A 357 -11.55 -7.44 1.41
CA PHE A 357 -11.18 -8.78 0.99
C PHE A 357 -11.49 -8.88 -0.50
N GLY A 358 -10.51 -9.29 -1.30
CA GLY A 358 -10.61 -9.41 -2.75
C GLY A 358 -10.39 -10.82 -3.22
N VAL A 359 -11.09 -11.22 -4.29
CA VAL A 359 -10.82 -12.45 -5.05
C VAL A 359 -10.77 -12.11 -6.52
N ASP A 360 -9.66 -12.44 -7.15
CA ASP A 360 -9.36 -12.13 -8.53
C ASP A 360 -9.19 -13.38 -9.36
N ALA A 361 -9.57 -13.32 -10.64
CA ALA A 361 -9.26 -14.35 -11.62
C ALA A 361 -8.96 -13.75 -12.99
N SER A 362 -8.10 -14.45 -13.73
CA SER A 362 -7.93 -14.27 -15.17
C SER A 362 -8.49 -15.49 -15.90
N SER A 363 -9.21 -15.29 -16.99
CA SER A 363 -9.85 -16.38 -17.72
C SER A 363 -9.49 -16.42 -19.21
N LYS A 364 -9.86 -17.50 -19.88
CA LYS A 364 -9.98 -17.50 -21.33
C LYS A 364 -11.17 -16.64 -21.75
N ILE A 365 -11.17 -16.17 -22.98
CA ILE A 365 -12.23 -15.30 -23.53
C ILE A 365 -13.62 -15.95 -23.43
N ASP A 366 -13.71 -17.24 -23.65
CA ASP A 366 -14.93 -18.05 -23.58
C ASP A 366 -15.22 -18.63 -22.18
N GLY A 367 -14.38 -18.33 -21.19
CA GLY A 367 -14.45 -18.87 -19.83
C GLY A 367 -14.83 -17.86 -18.74
N ILE A 368 -15.24 -16.64 -19.10
CA ILE A 368 -15.49 -15.55 -18.13
C ILE A 368 -16.51 -15.96 -17.06
N GLU A 369 -17.69 -16.44 -17.47
CA GLU A 369 -18.78 -16.81 -16.56
C GLU A 369 -18.38 -17.97 -15.65
N LEU A 370 -17.69 -18.99 -16.22
CA LEU A 370 -17.22 -20.14 -15.44
C LEU A 370 -16.19 -19.72 -14.40
N ALA A 371 -15.25 -18.85 -14.77
CA ALA A 371 -14.24 -18.33 -13.84
C ALA A 371 -14.90 -17.55 -12.71
N MET A 372 -15.82 -16.63 -13.02
CA MET A 372 -16.59 -15.85 -12.04
C MET A 372 -17.32 -16.76 -11.06
N LYS A 373 -18.06 -17.71 -11.58
CA LYS A 373 -18.82 -18.66 -10.76
C LYS A 373 -17.90 -19.46 -9.84
N THR A 374 -16.80 -19.99 -10.39
CA THR A 374 -15.89 -20.84 -9.60
C THR A 374 -15.22 -20.10 -8.46
N ILE A 375 -14.71 -18.87 -8.69
CA ILE A 375 -14.08 -18.12 -7.59
C ILE A 375 -15.10 -17.70 -6.54
N LEU A 376 -16.35 -17.42 -6.92
CA LEU A 376 -17.43 -17.15 -5.97
C LEU A 376 -17.86 -18.41 -5.21
N GLU A 377 -17.90 -19.58 -5.85
CA GLU A 377 -18.16 -20.86 -5.19
C GLU A 377 -17.11 -21.16 -4.11
N GLU A 378 -15.82 -20.97 -4.39
CA GLU A 378 -14.77 -21.20 -3.40
C GLU A 378 -14.78 -20.15 -2.28
N THR A 379 -15.08 -18.89 -2.61
CA THR A 379 -15.26 -17.82 -1.64
C THR A 379 -16.43 -18.14 -0.68
N GLU A 380 -17.57 -18.56 -1.23
CA GLU A 380 -18.74 -18.94 -0.44
C GLU A 380 -18.51 -20.23 0.35
N ARG A 381 -17.76 -21.19 -0.21
CA ARG A 381 -17.35 -22.41 0.49
C ARG A 381 -16.50 -22.07 1.71
N ALA A 382 -15.54 -21.14 1.58
CA ALA A 382 -14.74 -20.65 2.69
C ALA A 382 -15.61 -19.95 3.74
N ARG A 383 -16.61 -19.16 3.32
CA ARG A 383 -17.55 -18.49 4.24
C ARG A 383 -18.43 -19.47 5.01
N ARG A 384 -19.05 -20.44 4.33
CA ARG A 384 -20.05 -21.36 4.96
C ARG A 384 -19.41 -22.45 5.78
N PHE A 385 -18.37 -23.06 5.26
CA PHE A 385 -17.80 -24.28 5.84
C PHE A 385 -16.43 -24.06 6.44
N GLY A 386 -15.80 -22.91 6.14
CA GLY A 386 -14.46 -22.59 6.63
C GLY A 386 -13.37 -23.47 6.03
N PHE A 387 -12.30 -23.56 6.76
CA PHE A 387 -11.12 -24.39 6.48
C PHE A 387 -11.00 -25.51 7.50
N THR A 388 -10.32 -26.58 7.12
CA THR A 388 -10.07 -27.73 7.99
C THR A 388 -8.82 -27.52 8.84
N GLU A 389 -8.69 -28.28 9.94
CA GLU A 389 -7.46 -28.27 10.76
C GLU A 389 -6.22 -28.60 9.93
N THR A 390 -6.31 -29.55 9.00
CA THR A 390 -5.17 -29.97 8.17
C THR A 390 -4.72 -28.87 7.19
N GLU A 391 -5.63 -28.07 6.63
CA GLU A 391 -5.29 -26.88 5.83
C GLU A 391 -4.58 -25.84 6.71
N TYR A 392 -5.12 -25.62 7.89
CA TYR A 392 -4.56 -24.66 8.82
C TYR A 392 -3.19 -25.08 9.35
N ASP A 393 -3.01 -26.34 9.73
CA ASP A 393 -1.72 -26.85 10.21
C ASP A 393 -0.60 -26.64 9.20
N ARG A 394 -0.88 -26.88 7.91
CA ARG A 394 0.08 -26.62 6.83
C ARG A 394 0.37 -25.13 6.67
N ALA A 395 -0.68 -24.29 6.64
CA ALA A 395 -0.52 -22.85 6.51
C ALA A 395 0.25 -22.25 7.68
N ARG A 396 -0.07 -22.67 8.92
CA ARG A 396 0.61 -22.26 10.15
C ARG A 396 2.07 -22.70 10.17
N ALA A 397 2.37 -23.94 9.81
CA ALA A 397 3.74 -24.44 9.75
C ALA A 397 4.58 -23.63 8.76
N ASN A 398 4.06 -23.37 7.56
CA ASN A 398 4.74 -22.55 6.56
C ASN A 398 4.94 -21.10 7.02
N TYR A 399 3.96 -20.53 7.74
CA TYR A 399 4.09 -19.19 8.31
C TYR A 399 5.20 -19.13 9.36
N LEU A 400 5.18 -20.03 10.34
CA LEU A 400 6.18 -20.06 11.41
C LEU A 400 7.58 -20.34 10.86
N GLN A 401 7.71 -21.18 9.83
CA GLN A 401 8.99 -21.41 9.15
C GLN A 401 9.52 -20.12 8.49
N ARG A 402 8.65 -19.30 7.86
CA ARG A 402 9.08 -18.02 7.29
C ARG A 402 9.54 -17.03 8.36
N VAL A 403 8.81 -16.94 9.48
CA VAL A 403 9.19 -16.08 10.62
C VAL A 403 10.52 -16.57 11.23
N GLU A 404 10.72 -17.88 11.37
CA GLU A 404 11.97 -18.47 11.84
C GLU A 404 13.12 -18.18 10.87
N SER A 405 12.91 -18.33 9.57
CA SER A 405 13.93 -18.00 8.56
C SER A 405 14.30 -16.51 8.61
N ALA A 406 13.33 -15.61 8.74
CA ALA A 406 13.59 -14.18 8.89
C ALA A 406 14.38 -13.87 10.17
N TYR A 407 14.04 -14.55 11.30
CA TYR A 407 14.79 -14.43 12.54
C TYR A 407 16.23 -14.93 12.41
N ASN A 408 16.44 -16.09 11.78
CA ASN A 408 17.77 -16.68 11.59
C ASN A 408 18.64 -15.85 10.63
N GLU A 409 18.02 -15.16 9.69
CA GLU A 409 18.69 -14.31 8.71
C GLU A 409 18.73 -12.82 9.08
N ARG A 410 18.28 -12.43 10.28
CA ARG A 410 18.18 -11.02 10.69
C ARG A 410 19.49 -10.24 10.56
N GLU A 411 20.63 -10.90 10.79
CA GLU A 411 21.96 -10.28 10.61
C GLU A 411 22.35 -10.08 9.14
N LYS A 412 21.55 -10.63 8.19
CA LYS A 412 21.73 -10.49 6.76
C LYS A 412 20.70 -9.53 6.13
N MET A 413 19.86 -8.90 6.93
CA MET A 413 18.87 -7.96 6.42
C MET A 413 19.54 -6.71 5.88
N LYS A 414 19.15 -6.32 4.68
CA LYS A 414 19.70 -5.16 3.99
C LYS A 414 19.06 -3.85 4.50
N ASN A 415 19.76 -2.75 4.27
CA ASN A 415 19.32 -1.41 4.67
C ASN A 415 17.93 -1.07 4.15
N ASP A 416 17.63 -1.39 2.89
CA ASP A 416 16.34 -1.08 2.24
C ASP A 416 15.15 -1.79 2.89
N THR A 417 15.34 -2.97 3.47
CA THR A 417 14.29 -3.70 4.20
C THR A 417 13.82 -2.89 5.41
N TYR A 418 14.75 -2.39 6.21
CA TYR A 418 14.43 -1.55 7.37
C TYR A 418 13.82 -0.20 6.95
N VAL A 419 14.33 0.41 5.88
CA VAL A 419 13.75 1.66 5.37
C VAL A 419 12.28 1.48 5.00
N ASN A 420 11.92 0.39 4.32
CA ASN A 420 10.54 0.11 3.93
C ASN A 420 9.63 -0.10 5.15
N GLU A 421 10.12 -0.76 6.20
CA GLU A 421 9.40 -0.91 7.47
C GLU A 421 9.13 0.46 8.12
N TYR A 422 10.14 1.35 8.16
CA TYR A 422 9.99 2.68 8.76
C TYR A 422 9.10 3.60 7.93
N ILE A 423 9.13 3.49 6.59
CA ILE A 423 8.19 4.19 5.72
C ILE A 423 6.75 3.74 6.02
N SER A 424 6.51 2.42 6.14
CA SER A 424 5.19 1.90 6.47
C SER A 424 4.73 2.31 7.88
N ASN A 425 5.63 2.33 8.86
CA ASN A 425 5.32 2.84 10.19
C ASN A 425 4.95 4.33 10.15
N PHE A 426 5.73 5.17 9.45
CA PHE A 426 5.47 6.59 9.35
C PHE A 426 4.16 6.90 8.61
N LEU A 427 3.93 6.27 7.46
CA LEU A 427 2.80 6.58 6.58
C LEU A 427 1.50 5.92 7.05
N ASP A 428 1.58 4.68 7.55
CA ASP A 428 0.44 3.79 7.74
C ASP A 428 0.27 3.35 9.19
N ASN A 429 1.11 3.84 10.11
CA ASN A 429 1.17 3.45 11.53
C ASN A 429 1.36 1.93 11.74
N GLU A 430 1.96 1.23 10.75
CA GLU A 430 2.25 -0.19 10.90
C GLU A 430 3.25 -0.43 12.04
N PRO A 431 3.02 -1.40 12.92
CA PRO A 431 3.92 -1.69 14.03
C PRO A 431 5.26 -2.24 13.55
N MET A 432 6.32 -1.93 14.28
CA MET A 432 7.69 -2.40 14.02
C MET A 432 8.37 -2.88 15.30
N PRO A 433 7.95 -4.03 15.83
CA PRO A 433 8.47 -4.54 17.11
C PRO A 433 9.88 -5.13 17.01
N GLY A 434 10.39 -5.30 15.80
CA GLY A 434 11.62 -6.02 15.48
C GLY A 434 11.44 -7.54 15.44
N ILE A 435 12.24 -8.19 14.60
CA ILE A 435 12.07 -9.61 14.27
C ILE A 435 12.27 -10.54 15.48
N GLU A 436 13.11 -10.18 16.45
CA GLU A 436 13.31 -10.97 17.67
C GLU A 436 12.01 -11.04 18.50
N TYR A 437 11.31 -9.90 18.62
CA TYR A 437 10.04 -9.86 19.34
C TYR A 437 8.94 -10.56 18.54
N GLU A 438 8.85 -10.31 17.24
CA GLU A 438 7.87 -10.95 16.37
C GLU A 438 8.01 -12.48 16.38
N TYR A 439 9.24 -13.00 16.25
CA TYR A 439 9.51 -14.43 16.31
C TYR A 439 9.04 -15.04 17.65
N ALA A 440 9.41 -14.44 18.76
CA ALA A 440 9.02 -14.93 20.08
C ALA A 440 7.50 -14.87 20.27
N MET A 441 6.88 -13.77 19.90
CA MET A 441 5.44 -13.55 20.00
C MET A 441 4.65 -14.53 19.13
N MET A 442 5.03 -14.70 17.86
CA MET A 442 4.27 -15.55 16.94
C MET A 442 4.40 -17.03 17.26
N ASN A 443 5.53 -17.48 17.78
CA ASN A 443 5.67 -18.85 18.30
C ASN A 443 4.76 -19.14 19.52
N GLN A 444 4.38 -18.11 20.27
CA GLN A 444 3.41 -18.26 21.35
C GLN A 444 1.97 -18.07 20.87
N LEU A 445 1.72 -17.12 19.99
CA LEU A 445 0.38 -16.73 19.57
C LEU A 445 -0.23 -17.74 18.58
N ALA A 446 0.48 -18.08 17.51
CA ALA A 446 -0.07 -18.89 16.42
C ALA A 446 -0.54 -20.31 16.86
N PRO A 447 0.16 -21.05 17.75
CA PRO A 447 -0.35 -22.35 18.22
C PRO A 447 -1.63 -22.28 19.04
N ASN A 448 -1.95 -21.10 19.62
CA ASN A 448 -3.13 -20.88 20.47
C ASN A 448 -4.33 -20.33 19.70
N ILE A 449 -4.18 -20.03 18.42
CA ILE A 449 -5.30 -19.61 17.56
C ILE A 449 -5.90 -20.84 16.87
N PRO A 450 -7.16 -21.23 17.18
CA PRO A 450 -7.79 -22.38 16.54
C PRO A 450 -8.30 -22.01 15.14
N VAL A 451 -8.45 -22.99 14.24
CA VAL A 451 -9.00 -22.77 12.88
C VAL A 451 -10.41 -22.15 12.91
N ALA A 452 -11.20 -22.46 13.94
CA ALA A 452 -12.52 -21.87 14.13
C ALA A 452 -12.50 -20.33 14.19
N ALA A 453 -11.46 -19.75 14.77
CA ALA A 453 -11.30 -18.30 14.81
C ALA A 453 -11.03 -17.70 13.43
N ILE A 454 -10.18 -18.36 12.65
CA ILE A 454 -9.88 -17.96 11.29
C ILE A 454 -11.16 -18.05 10.43
N ASN A 455 -11.92 -19.14 10.58
CA ASN A 455 -13.19 -19.32 9.89
C ASN A 455 -14.19 -18.22 10.23
N GLN A 456 -14.27 -17.80 11.48
CA GLN A 456 -15.12 -16.69 11.90
C GLN A 456 -14.67 -15.35 11.28
N VAL A 457 -13.38 -15.07 11.20
CA VAL A 457 -12.84 -13.89 10.53
C VAL A 457 -13.23 -13.88 9.06
N MET A 458 -13.06 -14.99 8.35
CA MET A 458 -13.43 -15.10 6.94
C MET A 458 -14.93 -14.90 6.71
N GLN A 459 -15.79 -15.41 7.60
CA GLN A 459 -17.23 -15.15 7.54
C GLN A 459 -17.58 -13.66 7.66
N GLN A 460 -16.82 -12.90 8.43
CA GLN A 460 -17.03 -11.47 8.61
C GLN A 460 -16.49 -10.65 7.43
N LEU A 461 -15.44 -11.11 6.77
CA LEU A 461 -14.86 -10.43 5.61
C LEU A 461 -15.68 -10.62 4.33
N ILE A 462 -16.32 -11.78 4.17
CA ILE A 462 -17.12 -12.10 2.98
C ILE A 462 -18.58 -11.75 3.25
N THR A 463 -18.94 -10.51 2.96
CA THR A 463 -20.24 -9.93 3.29
C THR A 463 -21.25 -9.98 2.15
N ASP A 464 -22.53 -9.78 2.46
CA ASP A 464 -23.61 -9.73 1.46
C ASP A 464 -23.85 -8.32 0.90
N ASN A 465 -23.34 -7.33 1.57
CA ASN A 465 -23.30 -5.92 1.17
C ASN A 465 -21.83 -5.50 0.92
N ASN A 466 -21.63 -4.24 0.57
CA ASN A 466 -20.29 -3.72 0.32
C ASN A 466 -19.53 -4.45 -0.79
N GLN A 467 -20.25 -5.04 -1.73
CA GLN A 467 -19.69 -5.79 -2.85
C GLN A 467 -19.37 -4.84 -4.01
N VAL A 468 -18.18 -4.97 -4.57
CA VAL A 468 -17.74 -4.26 -5.76
C VAL A 468 -17.17 -5.25 -6.76
N VAL A 469 -17.55 -5.13 -8.03
CA VAL A 469 -17.09 -6.01 -9.10
C VAL A 469 -16.44 -5.19 -10.20
N LEU A 470 -15.25 -5.59 -10.58
CA LEU A 470 -14.54 -5.08 -11.73
C LEU A 470 -14.33 -6.22 -12.73
N LEU A 471 -14.89 -6.08 -13.92
CA LEU A 471 -14.65 -6.98 -15.05
C LEU A 471 -13.98 -6.17 -16.16
N ALA A 472 -12.77 -6.55 -16.50
CA ALA A 472 -12.01 -5.96 -17.60
C ALA A 472 -11.71 -7.00 -18.65
N GLY A 473 -11.73 -6.64 -19.93
CA GLY A 473 -11.43 -7.59 -20.97
C GLY A 473 -11.24 -7.00 -22.36
N PRO A 474 -10.92 -7.84 -23.35
CA PRO A 474 -10.68 -7.39 -24.73
C PRO A 474 -11.93 -6.82 -25.41
N GLU A 475 -11.76 -5.67 -26.05
CA GLU A 475 -12.74 -5.16 -27.03
C GLU A 475 -12.56 -5.89 -28.36
N LYS A 476 -13.19 -7.07 -28.47
CA LYS A 476 -13.04 -7.96 -29.64
C LYS A 476 -14.39 -8.52 -30.04
N GLU A 477 -14.65 -8.60 -31.34
CA GLU A 477 -15.87 -9.21 -31.89
C GLU A 477 -16.00 -10.68 -31.44
N GLY A 478 -17.22 -11.06 -31.05
CA GLY A 478 -17.54 -12.44 -30.61
C GLY A 478 -17.27 -12.68 -29.11
N VAL A 479 -16.62 -11.79 -28.38
CA VAL A 479 -16.50 -11.90 -26.93
C VAL A 479 -17.81 -11.52 -26.27
N LYS A 480 -18.33 -12.41 -25.41
CA LYS A 480 -19.53 -12.16 -24.62
C LYS A 480 -19.16 -11.84 -23.17
N TYR A 481 -19.67 -10.75 -22.69
CA TYR A 481 -19.58 -10.35 -21.29
C TYR A 481 -20.93 -10.51 -20.61
N PRO A 482 -21.00 -10.98 -19.38
CA PRO A 482 -22.24 -10.94 -18.61
C PRO A 482 -22.66 -9.47 -18.40
N THR A 483 -23.96 -9.24 -18.32
CA THR A 483 -24.52 -7.92 -17.99
C THR A 483 -24.33 -7.63 -16.49
N LYS A 484 -24.51 -6.38 -16.09
CA LYS A 484 -24.48 -6.01 -14.67
C LYS A 484 -25.57 -6.73 -13.87
N GLU A 485 -26.73 -6.92 -14.47
CA GLU A 485 -27.87 -7.64 -13.90
C GLU A 485 -27.56 -9.12 -13.67
N GLU A 486 -26.90 -9.77 -14.62
CA GLU A 486 -26.46 -11.17 -14.51
C GLU A 486 -25.40 -11.34 -13.42
N ILE A 487 -24.43 -10.41 -13.33
CA ILE A 487 -23.42 -10.42 -12.27
C ILE A 487 -24.09 -10.19 -10.89
N ALA A 488 -25.01 -9.24 -10.79
CA ALA A 488 -25.75 -8.98 -9.54
C ALA A 488 -26.61 -10.19 -9.15
N ALA A 489 -27.23 -10.86 -10.12
CA ALA A 489 -28.00 -12.08 -9.88
C ALA A 489 -27.09 -13.23 -9.38
N LEU A 490 -25.90 -13.39 -9.97
CA LEU A 490 -24.92 -14.39 -9.55
C LEU A 490 -24.47 -14.15 -8.09
N LEU A 491 -24.19 -12.91 -7.70
CA LEU A 491 -23.86 -12.55 -6.31
C LEU A 491 -25.01 -12.84 -5.35
N LYS A 492 -26.28 -12.54 -5.73
CA LYS A 492 -27.44 -12.87 -4.91
C LYS A 492 -27.65 -14.38 -4.77
N GLN A 493 -27.32 -15.16 -5.81
CA GLN A 493 -27.41 -16.62 -5.79
C GLN A 493 -26.28 -17.29 -5.00
N MET A 494 -25.20 -16.59 -4.70
CA MET A 494 -24.01 -17.12 -4.02
C MET A 494 -24.38 -17.90 -2.74
N LYS A 495 -25.32 -17.36 -1.94
CA LYS A 495 -25.82 -18.01 -0.71
C LYS A 495 -26.56 -19.32 -0.95
N SER A 496 -27.10 -19.54 -2.14
CA SER A 496 -27.89 -20.72 -2.50
C SER A 496 -27.11 -21.74 -3.34
N PHE A 497 -25.83 -21.53 -3.57
CA PHE A 497 -24.99 -22.49 -4.28
C PHE A 497 -25.01 -23.85 -3.58
N ASP A 498 -25.21 -24.91 -4.33
CA ASP A 498 -25.12 -26.30 -3.84
C ASP A 498 -23.66 -26.68 -3.62
N LEU A 499 -23.14 -26.31 -2.48
CA LEU A 499 -21.74 -26.50 -2.11
C LEU A 499 -21.61 -27.55 -1.01
N LYS A 500 -20.53 -28.33 -1.09
CA LYS A 500 -20.11 -29.25 -0.03
C LYS A 500 -18.87 -28.71 0.66
N PRO A 501 -18.64 -29.05 1.94
CA PRO A 501 -17.36 -28.79 2.59
C PRO A 501 -16.20 -29.31 1.71
N CYS A 502 -15.07 -28.63 1.75
CA CYS A 502 -13.88 -29.11 1.06
C CYS A 502 -13.44 -30.45 1.71
N LEU A 503 -13.55 -31.52 0.98
CA LEU A 503 -12.96 -32.81 1.36
C LEU A 503 -11.53 -32.81 0.81
N LEU A 504 -10.57 -32.46 1.64
CA LEU A 504 -9.18 -32.72 1.31
C LEU A 504 -9.00 -34.23 1.14
N TYR A 505 -8.77 -34.64 -0.07
CA TYR A 505 -8.17 -35.94 -0.30
C TYR A 505 -6.76 -35.86 0.29
N THR A 506 -6.59 -36.40 1.49
CA THR A 506 -5.27 -36.74 1.99
C THR A 506 -4.74 -37.85 1.11
N SER A 507 -4.20 -37.52 -0.05
CA SER A 507 -3.32 -38.43 -0.75
C SER A 507 -2.07 -38.49 0.11
N PRO A 508 -1.72 -39.63 0.69
CA PRO A 508 -0.40 -39.78 1.28
C PRO A 508 0.60 -39.51 0.15
N SER A 509 1.44 -38.51 0.35
CA SER A 509 2.61 -38.30 -0.50
C SER A 509 3.40 -39.63 -0.54
N PRO A 510 3.78 -40.09 -1.71
CA PRO A 510 4.61 -41.29 -1.83
C PRO A 510 5.98 -41.08 -1.19
#